data_4d9f5cecc8911212e9ee564916e38603
#
_entry.id   4d9f5cecc8911212e9ee564916e38603
#
_cell.length_a   1.000
_cell.length_b   1.000
_cell.length_c   1.000
_cell.angle_alpha   90.00
_cell.angle_beta   90.00
_cell.angle_gamma   90.00
#
_symmetry.space_group_name_H-M   'P 1'
#
loop_
_entity.id
_entity.type
_entity.pdbx_description
1 polymer ?
#
loop_
_entity_poly.entity_id
_entity_poly.type
_entity_poly.pdbx_seq_one_letter_code
_entity_poly.pdbx_strand_id
1 'polypeptide(L)'
;RVWVALHVRAGDGSVHTNSPGNSDNYEMLQTAHEAVARIMKLARSLDGVISGEHGIGITKLEFLTDAEMANFTAYKQRVDPEGRFNKGKLLRGEALRRLGDDVHAADLTEAYTPSFGLMGHESLIMQQSDIGDIATSIKDCLRCGKCKPVCATHVPRANLLYSPRNKILATSLLVEAFLYEEQTRRGVSIKHWEEFEDVADHCTVCHKCLTPCPVKIDFGDVSMNMRNLLVKLGKKSFRPAGAAGMAMLNSNNPQTIKVIRSALVDVAMPLQRLGNEVLKVVARKQTSAPPATVGTAPIKEQIIHFINKKMPGGLPKKTARALLDIEDKDYVPIIRNPKATTADTEAVFYFPGCGSERLSSQVGLATQ
;
A
#
# COMPACT_ATOMS: atom_id res chain seq x y z
N ARG A 1 -27.40 -9.53 -10.39
CA ARG A 1 -27.48 -10.83 -11.11
C ARG A 1 -26.17 -11.56 -10.92
N VAL A 2 -26.25 -12.84 -10.51
CA VAL A 2 -25.08 -13.72 -10.39
C VAL A 2 -25.09 -14.63 -11.63
N TRP A 3 -23.94 -14.73 -12.29
CA TRP A 3 -23.73 -15.65 -13.41
C TRP A 3 -23.14 -16.95 -12.86
N VAL A 4 -23.52 -18.07 -13.43
CA VAL A 4 -22.93 -19.36 -13.09
C VAL A 4 -22.39 -19.99 -14.38
N ALA A 5 -21.10 -20.21 -14.42
CA ALA A 5 -20.46 -20.98 -15.50
C ALA A 5 -20.23 -22.42 -15.02
N LEU A 6 -20.41 -23.35 -15.92
CA LEU A 6 -20.23 -24.78 -15.63
C LEU A 6 -19.03 -25.34 -16.42
N HIS A 7 -18.20 -26.10 -15.70
CA HIS A 7 -17.16 -26.96 -16.26
C HIS A 7 -17.49 -28.39 -15.92
N VAL A 8 -17.67 -29.25 -16.89
CA VAL A 8 -18.03 -30.65 -16.69
C VAL A 8 -16.91 -31.56 -17.17
N ARG A 9 -16.48 -32.47 -16.33
CA ARG A 9 -15.59 -33.57 -16.69
C ARG A 9 -16.44 -34.81 -16.93
N ALA A 10 -16.76 -35.06 -18.20
CA ALA A 10 -17.65 -36.18 -18.59
C ALA A 10 -17.14 -37.56 -18.19
N GLY A 11 -15.81 -37.71 -18.01
CA GLY A 11 -15.22 -39.01 -17.66
C GLY A 11 -15.43 -39.48 -16.25
N ASP A 12 -15.56 -38.55 -15.29
CA ASP A 12 -15.75 -38.84 -13.87
C ASP A 12 -17.04 -38.25 -13.29
N GLY A 13 -17.78 -37.46 -14.11
CA GLY A 13 -19.03 -36.82 -13.70
C GLY A 13 -18.82 -35.59 -12.81
N SER A 14 -17.60 -35.09 -12.65
CA SER A 14 -17.34 -33.89 -11.84
C SER A 14 -17.88 -32.65 -12.53
N VAL A 15 -18.54 -31.80 -11.76
CA VAL A 15 -19.05 -30.51 -12.21
C VAL A 15 -18.44 -29.40 -11.37
N HIS A 16 -17.76 -28.48 -12.01
CA HIS A 16 -17.29 -27.24 -11.39
C HIS A 16 -18.26 -26.12 -11.69
N THR A 17 -18.72 -25.46 -10.67
CA THR A 17 -19.55 -24.26 -10.78
C THR A 17 -18.73 -23.04 -10.43
N ASN A 18 -18.61 -22.09 -11.34
CA ASN A 18 -17.93 -20.81 -11.11
C ASN A 18 -18.99 -19.71 -11.09
N SER A 19 -19.09 -19.03 -9.98
CA SER A 19 -20.00 -17.91 -9.80
C SER A 19 -19.20 -16.62 -9.58
N PRO A 20 -18.81 -15.91 -10.67
CA PRO A 20 -18.11 -14.64 -10.52
C PRO A 20 -19.03 -13.63 -9.84
N GLY A 21 -18.51 -13.01 -8.81
CA GLY A 21 -19.18 -11.97 -8.06
C GLY A 21 -18.26 -10.81 -7.74
N ASN A 22 -18.84 -9.67 -7.42
CA ASN A 22 -18.10 -8.51 -6.97
C ASN A 22 -17.93 -8.61 -5.46
N SER A 23 -16.70 -8.71 -4.96
CA SER A 23 -16.41 -8.90 -3.53
C SER A 23 -16.81 -7.71 -2.66
N ASP A 24 -17.03 -6.55 -3.27
CA ASP A 24 -17.51 -5.33 -2.61
C ASP A 24 -19.05 -5.16 -2.68
N ASN A 25 -19.78 -6.15 -3.16
CA ASN A 25 -21.23 -6.12 -3.25
C ASN A 25 -21.87 -7.20 -2.37
N TYR A 26 -22.32 -6.79 -1.18
CA TYR A 26 -22.92 -7.68 -0.19
C TYR A 26 -24.12 -8.48 -0.73
N GLU A 27 -25.07 -7.81 -1.39
CA GLU A 27 -26.27 -8.44 -1.93
C GLU A 27 -25.93 -9.50 -2.99
N MET A 28 -24.95 -9.20 -3.85
CA MET A 28 -24.49 -10.16 -4.85
C MET A 28 -23.84 -11.38 -4.20
N LEU A 29 -23.06 -11.20 -3.14
CA LEU A 29 -22.42 -12.30 -2.40
C LEU A 29 -23.45 -13.16 -1.68
N GLN A 30 -24.49 -12.56 -1.08
CA GLN A 30 -25.59 -13.32 -0.47
C GLN A 30 -26.33 -14.14 -1.52
N THR A 31 -26.64 -13.55 -2.68
CA THR A 31 -27.27 -14.27 -3.79
C THR A 31 -26.40 -15.43 -4.28
N ALA A 32 -25.07 -15.25 -4.34
CA ALA A 32 -24.14 -16.31 -4.72
C ALA A 32 -24.12 -17.44 -3.67
N HIS A 33 -24.13 -17.08 -2.38
CA HIS A 33 -24.20 -18.06 -1.28
C HIS A 33 -25.49 -18.90 -1.34
N GLU A 34 -26.64 -18.28 -1.54
CA GLU A 34 -27.93 -18.97 -1.73
C GLU A 34 -27.89 -19.91 -2.95
N ALA A 35 -27.26 -19.46 -4.06
CA ALA A 35 -27.09 -20.30 -5.25
C ALA A 35 -26.23 -21.53 -4.95
N VAL A 36 -25.12 -21.37 -4.22
CA VAL A 36 -24.26 -22.46 -3.77
C VAL A 36 -25.03 -23.44 -2.90
N ALA A 37 -25.81 -22.96 -1.92
CA ALA A 37 -26.62 -23.82 -1.06
C ALA A 37 -27.62 -24.67 -1.86
N ARG A 38 -28.25 -24.09 -2.87
CA ARG A 38 -29.15 -24.82 -3.78
C ARG A 38 -28.42 -25.87 -4.61
N ILE A 39 -27.23 -25.57 -5.12
CA ILE A 39 -26.38 -26.51 -5.87
C ILE A 39 -25.98 -27.68 -4.99
N MET A 40 -25.52 -27.43 -3.76
CA MET A 40 -25.14 -28.50 -2.82
C MET A 40 -26.32 -29.39 -2.46
N LYS A 41 -27.49 -28.82 -2.22
CA LYS A 41 -28.72 -29.57 -1.98
C LYS A 41 -29.11 -30.42 -3.18
N LEU A 42 -29.02 -29.91 -4.38
CA LEU A 42 -29.28 -30.63 -5.61
C LEU A 42 -28.32 -31.80 -5.80
N ALA A 43 -27.00 -31.56 -5.63
CA ALA A 43 -26.00 -32.62 -5.73
C ALA A 43 -26.31 -33.80 -4.78
N ARG A 44 -26.66 -33.51 -3.53
CA ARG A 44 -27.03 -34.53 -2.56
C ARG A 44 -28.35 -35.26 -2.93
N SER A 45 -29.32 -34.56 -3.48
CA SER A 45 -30.59 -35.20 -3.90
C SER A 45 -30.42 -36.16 -5.08
N LEU A 46 -29.30 -36.06 -5.79
CA LEU A 46 -28.92 -36.92 -6.89
C LEU A 46 -27.88 -37.97 -6.50
N ASP A 47 -27.72 -38.24 -5.19
CA ASP A 47 -26.69 -39.14 -4.62
C ASP A 47 -25.25 -38.75 -4.99
N GLY A 48 -25.03 -37.50 -5.38
CA GLY A 48 -23.71 -36.94 -5.65
C GLY A 48 -22.98 -36.46 -4.41
N VAL A 49 -21.65 -36.39 -4.51
CA VAL A 49 -20.80 -35.80 -3.47
C VAL A 49 -20.67 -34.29 -3.67
N ILE A 50 -20.64 -33.53 -2.56
CA ILE A 50 -20.54 -32.07 -2.61
C ILE A 50 -19.12 -31.55 -2.87
N SER A 51 -18.14 -32.42 -2.93
CA SER A 51 -16.77 -32.05 -3.26
C SER A 51 -16.04 -33.20 -3.96
N GLY A 52 -15.73 -33.01 -5.23
CA GLY A 52 -14.95 -33.98 -6.00
C GLY A 52 -13.46 -33.95 -5.66
N GLU A 53 -12.80 -32.81 -5.81
CA GLU A 53 -11.35 -32.68 -5.68
C GLU A 53 -10.89 -31.58 -4.72
N HIS A 54 -11.66 -30.49 -4.49
CA HIS A 54 -11.24 -29.33 -3.71
C HIS A 54 -11.32 -29.51 -2.19
N GLY A 55 -11.86 -30.61 -1.71
CA GLY A 55 -12.09 -30.85 -0.28
C GLY A 55 -13.29 -30.08 0.27
N ILE A 56 -13.55 -30.28 1.55
CA ILE A 56 -14.69 -29.70 2.25
C ILE A 56 -14.35 -28.29 2.79
N GLY A 57 -13.21 -28.16 3.44
CA GLY A 57 -12.82 -26.92 4.09
C GLY A 57 -13.85 -26.46 5.11
N ILE A 58 -13.96 -25.16 5.28
CA ILE A 58 -14.99 -24.54 6.13
C ILE A 58 -16.25 -24.20 5.34
N THR A 59 -16.14 -23.94 4.05
CA THR A 59 -17.24 -23.47 3.20
C THR A 59 -18.28 -24.52 2.86
N LYS A 60 -17.92 -25.79 2.91
CA LYS A 60 -18.84 -26.89 2.62
C LYS A 60 -19.24 -27.70 3.85
N LEU A 61 -18.66 -27.37 5.01
CA LEU A 61 -18.89 -28.10 6.25
C LEU A 61 -20.36 -28.06 6.70
N GLU A 62 -21.05 -26.96 6.45
CA GLU A 62 -22.46 -26.80 6.77
C GLU A 62 -23.38 -27.78 6.04
N PHE A 63 -22.94 -28.27 4.87
CA PHE A 63 -23.70 -29.22 4.04
C PHE A 63 -23.45 -30.68 4.40
N LEU A 64 -22.55 -30.98 5.34
CA LEU A 64 -22.30 -32.34 5.85
C LEU A 64 -23.08 -32.58 7.15
N THR A 65 -23.42 -33.82 7.40
CA THR A 65 -24.02 -34.26 8.68
C THR A 65 -22.93 -34.63 9.69
N ASP A 66 -23.29 -34.66 10.97
CA ASP A 66 -22.38 -35.12 12.02
C ASP A 66 -21.98 -36.58 11.86
N ALA A 67 -22.87 -37.42 11.33
CA ALA A 67 -22.58 -38.81 11.02
C ALA A 67 -21.47 -38.94 9.95
N GLU A 68 -21.52 -38.13 8.90
CA GLU A 68 -20.49 -38.10 7.86
C GLU A 68 -19.14 -37.63 8.42
N MET A 69 -19.15 -36.73 9.41
CA MET A 69 -17.94 -36.19 10.03
C MET A 69 -17.38 -37.05 11.17
N ALA A 70 -18.14 -38.00 11.69
CA ALA A 70 -17.79 -38.74 12.90
C ALA A 70 -16.42 -39.45 12.80
N ASN A 71 -16.17 -40.12 11.69
CA ASN A 71 -14.88 -40.83 11.48
C ASN A 71 -13.69 -39.89 11.42
N PHE A 72 -13.85 -38.75 10.74
CA PHE A 72 -12.79 -37.73 10.68
C PHE A 72 -12.54 -37.12 12.05
N THR A 73 -13.61 -36.79 12.77
CA THR A 73 -13.50 -36.21 14.11
C THR A 73 -12.79 -37.16 15.08
N ALA A 74 -13.15 -38.43 15.08
CA ALA A 74 -12.50 -39.46 15.89
C ALA A 74 -11.00 -39.60 15.53
N TYR A 75 -10.68 -39.64 14.23
CA TYR A 75 -9.30 -39.67 13.76
C TYR A 75 -8.52 -38.46 14.22
N LYS A 76 -9.05 -37.25 14.02
CA LYS A 76 -8.44 -35.97 14.43
C LYS A 76 -8.15 -35.95 15.93
N GLN A 77 -9.10 -36.35 16.76
CA GLN A 77 -8.94 -36.42 18.22
C GLN A 77 -7.84 -37.40 18.64
N ARG A 78 -7.68 -38.51 17.91
CA ARG A 78 -6.65 -39.52 18.20
C ARG A 78 -5.25 -39.03 17.83
N VAL A 79 -5.05 -38.40 16.67
CA VAL A 79 -3.72 -38.02 16.14
C VAL A 79 -3.29 -36.63 16.53
N ASP A 80 -4.21 -35.78 16.88
CA ASP A 80 -3.96 -34.40 17.26
C ASP A 80 -4.86 -33.98 18.43
N PRO A 81 -4.70 -34.64 19.60
CA PRO A 81 -5.56 -34.41 20.75
C PRO A 81 -5.48 -32.97 21.29
N GLU A 82 -4.36 -32.28 21.05
CA GLU A 82 -4.15 -30.90 21.47
C GLU A 82 -4.58 -29.88 20.41
N GLY A 83 -5.06 -30.33 19.27
CA GLY A 83 -5.55 -29.46 18.19
C GLY A 83 -4.50 -28.52 17.61
N ARG A 84 -3.24 -28.95 17.52
CA ARG A 84 -2.12 -28.14 17.06
C ARG A 84 -2.15 -27.87 15.55
N PHE A 85 -2.68 -28.82 14.76
CA PHE A 85 -2.69 -28.74 13.31
C PHE A 85 -4.05 -28.29 12.78
N ASN A 86 -4.08 -27.30 11.89
CA ASN A 86 -5.31 -26.77 11.29
C ASN A 86 -6.41 -26.55 12.32
N LYS A 87 -6.09 -25.81 13.36
CA LYS A 87 -6.92 -25.57 14.53
C LYS A 87 -8.31 -25.08 14.11
N GLY A 88 -9.35 -25.71 14.61
CA GLY A 88 -10.74 -25.35 14.35
C GLY A 88 -11.27 -25.69 12.96
N LYS A 89 -10.46 -26.22 12.05
CA LYS A 89 -10.93 -26.58 10.71
C LYS A 89 -11.53 -27.97 10.68
N LEU A 90 -12.65 -28.13 9.97
CA LEU A 90 -13.44 -29.35 9.87
C LEU A 90 -13.97 -29.91 11.22
N LEU A 91 -14.08 -29.07 12.23
CA LEU A 91 -14.62 -29.42 13.54
C LEU A 91 -15.84 -28.55 13.83
N ARG A 92 -16.87 -29.14 14.46
CA ARG A 92 -18.09 -28.45 14.87
C ARG A 92 -18.32 -28.52 16.37
N GLY A 93 -18.91 -27.50 16.95
CA GLY A 93 -19.50 -27.48 18.27
C GLY A 93 -18.62 -28.08 19.39
N GLU A 94 -19.04 -29.17 20.02
CA GLU A 94 -18.33 -29.80 21.14
C GLU A 94 -16.91 -30.32 20.82
N ALA A 95 -16.65 -30.73 19.60
CA ALA A 95 -15.31 -31.17 19.19
C ALA A 95 -14.32 -30.01 19.21
N LEU A 96 -14.80 -28.82 18.90
CA LEU A 96 -14.02 -27.58 18.98
C LEU A 96 -13.73 -27.20 20.46
N ARG A 97 -14.71 -27.35 21.35
CA ARG A 97 -14.53 -27.08 22.79
C ARG A 97 -13.53 -28.01 23.47
N ARG A 98 -13.47 -29.28 23.05
CA ARG A 98 -12.52 -30.27 23.60
C ARG A 98 -11.06 -29.97 23.31
N LEU A 99 -10.80 -29.12 22.33
CA LEU A 99 -9.45 -28.67 21.98
C LEU A 99 -8.93 -27.50 22.84
N GLY A 100 -9.65 -27.14 23.91
CA GLY A 100 -9.17 -26.15 24.88
C GLY A 100 -9.13 -24.72 24.37
N ASP A 101 -9.83 -24.44 23.30
CA ASP A 101 -10.05 -23.06 22.87
C ASP A 101 -11.20 -22.45 23.66
N ASP A 102 -10.95 -21.36 24.35
CA ASP A 102 -11.95 -20.35 24.71
C ASP A 102 -12.57 -19.67 23.46
N VAL A 103 -12.45 -20.32 22.34
CA VAL A 103 -13.24 -20.01 21.17
C VAL A 103 -14.65 -20.29 21.61
N HIS A 104 -15.41 -19.27 21.96
CA HIS A 104 -16.85 -19.36 21.96
C HIS A 104 -17.17 -20.27 20.77
N ALA A 105 -18.00 -21.29 21.03
CA ALA A 105 -18.49 -22.18 19.98
C ALA A 105 -19.37 -21.40 19.01
N ALA A 106 -18.94 -20.25 18.72
CA ALA A 106 -19.30 -19.41 17.65
C ALA A 106 -19.13 -20.26 16.43
N ASP A 107 -20.19 -20.41 15.78
CA ASP A 107 -20.36 -20.94 14.47
C ASP A 107 -19.02 -20.96 13.72
N LEU A 108 -18.64 -22.10 13.15
CA LEU A 108 -17.45 -22.16 12.27
C LEU A 108 -17.51 -21.16 11.11
N THR A 109 -18.68 -20.58 10.88
CA THR A 109 -18.87 -19.39 10.04
C THR A 109 -18.07 -18.17 10.53
N GLU A 110 -17.67 -18.11 11.81
CA GLU A 110 -16.79 -17.08 12.33
C GLU A 110 -15.29 -17.44 12.23
N ALA A 111 -14.95 -18.72 11.95
CA ALA A 111 -13.57 -19.16 11.74
C ALA A 111 -13.18 -18.97 10.28
N TYR A 112 -12.85 -17.76 9.91
CA TYR A 112 -12.73 -17.34 8.56
C TYR A 112 -11.32 -17.47 7.95
N THR A 113 -11.27 -17.78 6.66
CA THR A 113 -10.13 -17.48 5.78
C THR A 113 -10.52 -16.40 4.77
N PRO A 114 -9.63 -15.48 4.40
CA PRO A 114 -9.92 -14.29 3.62
C PRO A 114 -10.70 -14.48 2.32
N SER A 115 -10.75 -15.67 1.78
CA SER A 115 -11.41 -15.91 0.49
C SER A 115 -12.85 -16.40 0.58
N PHE A 116 -13.32 -16.89 1.73
CA PHE A 116 -14.62 -17.60 1.74
C PHE A 116 -15.41 -17.54 3.05
N GLY A 117 -14.87 -17.01 4.12
CA GLY A 117 -15.50 -17.05 5.41
C GLY A 117 -16.82 -16.36 5.44
N LEU A 118 -17.03 -15.44 6.23
CA LEU A 118 -18.29 -14.73 6.33
C LEU A 118 -18.57 -13.96 5.03
N MET A 119 -19.03 -14.69 4.00
CA MET A 119 -19.34 -14.10 2.71
C MET A 119 -20.29 -12.92 2.90
N GLY A 120 -19.74 -11.74 2.65
CA GLY A 120 -20.46 -10.49 2.77
C GLY A 120 -19.99 -9.55 3.88
N HIS A 121 -19.41 -10.02 4.99
CA HIS A 121 -18.85 -9.10 6.01
C HIS A 121 -17.67 -8.29 5.45
N GLU A 122 -16.80 -8.91 4.65
CA GLU A 122 -15.75 -8.21 3.92
C GLU A 122 -16.30 -7.11 3.03
N SER A 123 -17.39 -7.38 2.32
CA SER A 123 -17.99 -6.39 1.44
C SER A 123 -18.56 -5.19 2.23
N LEU A 124 -19.08 -5.40 3.43
CA LEU A 124 -19.52 -4.31 4.29
C LEU A 124 -18.34 -3.45 4.75
N ILE A 125 -17.25 -4.08 5.17
CA ILE A 125 -16.02 -3.37 5.51
C ILE A 125 -15.49 -2.61 4.30
N MET A 126 -15.46 -3.25 3.13
CA MET A 126 -14.99 -2.65 1.87
C MET A 126 -15.86 -1.48 1.42
N GLN A 127 -17.18 -1.53 1.62
CA GLN A 127 -18.09 -0.46 1.24
C GLN A 127 -18.08 0.73 2.19
N GLN A 128 -17.67 0.56 3.44
CA GLN A 128 -17.84 1.55 4.50
C GLN A 128 -16.52 2.07 5.11
N SER A 129 -15.38 1.73 4.52
CA SER A 129 -14.09 2.10 5.08
C SER A 129 -13.12 2.75 4.09
N ASP A 130 -12.23 3.60 4.61
CA ASP A 130 -11.12 4.17 3.84
C ASP A 130 -10.21 3.08 3.23
N ILE A 131 -10.14 1.89 3.86
CA ILE A 131 -9.40 0.74 3.33
C ILE A 131 -10.08 0.19 2.08
N GLY A 132 -11.40 0.17 2.07
CA GLY A 132 -12.20 -0.21 0.90
C GLY A 132 -11.99 0.74 -0.28
N ASP A 133 -11.93 2.05 -0.02
CA ASP A 133 -11.63 3.05 -1.05
C ASP A 133 -10.24 2.84 -1.67
N ILE A 134 -9.24 2.56 -0.82
CA ILE A 134 -7.89 2.21 -1.29
C ILE A 134 -7.92 0.95 -2.14
N ALA A 135 -8.59 -0.11 -1.68
CA ALA A 135 -8.71 -1.37 -2.42
C ALA A 135 -9.42 -1.17 -3.76
N THR A 136 -10.51 -0.41 -3.79
CA THR A 136 -11.25 -0.09 -5.01
C THR A 136 -10.38 0.63 -6.04
N SER A 137 -9.52 1.54 -5.59
CA SER A 137 -8.62 2.29 -6.48
C SER A 137 -7.54 1.44 -7.19
N ILE A 138 -7.29 0.22 -6.70
CA ILE A 138 -6.24 -0.68 -7.23
C ILE A 138 -6.75 -2.01 -7.77
N LYS A 139 -8.03 -2.35 -7.57
CA LYS A 139 -8.60 -3.68 -7.87
C LYS A 139 -8.41 -4.13 -9.32
N ASP A 140 -8.49 -3.20 -10.26
CA ASP A 140 -8.43 -3.49 -11.69
C ASP A 140 -7.00 -3.67 -12.23
N CYS A 141 -5.99 -3.69 -11.36
CA CYS A 141 -4.59 -3.82 -11.76
C CYS A 141 -4.30 -5.15 -12.47
N LEU A 142 -3.96 -5.08 -13.76
CA LEU A 142 -3.61 -6.24 -14.58
C LEU A 142 -2.22 -6.83 -14.26
N ARG A 143 -1.49 -6.26 -13.34
CA ARG A 143 -0.11 -6.67 -12.96
C ARG A 143 0.89 -6.70 -14.14
N CYS A 144 0.59 -6.03 -15.23
CA CYS A 144 1.36 -6.03 -16.49
C CYS A 144 2.76 -5.39 -16.38
N GLY A 145 2.98 -4.51 -15.40
CA GLY A 145 4.27 -3.88 -15.13
C GLY A 145 4.65 -2.71 -16.04
N LYS A 146 3.80 -2.24 -16.96
CA LYS A 146 4.08 -1.08 -17.84
C LYS A 146 4.43 0.21 -17.08
N CYS A 147 3.98 0.32 -15.84
CA CYS A 147 4.30 1.45 -14.95
C CYS A 147 5.75 1.44 -14.38
N LYS A 148 6.48 0.32 -14.47
CA LYS A 148 7.81 0.19 -13.87
C LYS A 148 8.85 1.14 -14.48
N PRO A 149 9.01 1.24 -15.83
CA PRO A 149 10.06 2.05 -16.43
C PRO A 149 9.95 3.54 -16.13
N VAL A 150 8.74 4.04 -15.89
CA VAL A 150 8.48 5.47 -15.67
C VAL A 150 8.54 5.89 -14.20
N CYS A 151 8.65 4.94 -13.28
CA CYS A 151 8.61 5.23 -11.85
C CYS A 151 9.93 5.82 -11.35
N ALA A 152 9.89 7.03 -10.80
CA ALA A 152 11.06 7.72 -10.28
C ALA A 152 11.72 7.03 -9.08
N THR A 153 10.97 6.22 -8.31
CA THR A 153 11.51 5.46 -7.19
C THR A 153 12.00 4.07 -7.56
N HIS A 154 11.65 3.57 -8.75
CA HIS A 154 12.08 2.26 -9.25
C HIS A 154 13.27 2.34 -10.18
N VAL A 155 13.39 3.38 -11.01
CA VAL A 155 14.48 3.58 -11.96
C VAL A 155 15.47 4.60 -11.38
N PRO A 156 16.77 4.40 -11.51
CA PRO A 156 17.49 3.32 -12.21
C PRO A 156 17.88 2.13 -11.34
N ARG A 157 17.69 2.16 -10.03
CA ARG A 157 18.26 1.18 -9.09
C ARG A 157 17.35 0.75 -7.97
N ALA A 158 16.08 1.01 -8.08
CA ALA A 158 15.19 0.73 -6.97
C ALA A 158 15.04 -0.76 -6.75
N ASN A 159 14.82 -1.09 -5.50
CA ASN A 159 14.27 -2.35 -5.11
C ASN A 159 13.01 -2.64 -5.93
N LEU A 160 12.90 -3.84 -6.49
CA LEU A 160 11.73 -4.26 -7.29
C LEU A 160 10.41 -4.10 -6.53
N LEU A 161 10.43 -4.19 -5.21
CA LEU A 161 9.29 -3.97 -4.34
C LEU A 161 8.67 -2.57 -4.56
N TYR A 162 9.49 -1.55 -4.77
CA TYR A 162 9.01 -0.17 -4.88
C TYR A 162 8.58 0.26 -6.28
N SER A 163 8.47 -0.66 -7.24
CA SER A 163 7.79 -0.36 -8.49
C SER A 163 6.28 -0.19 -8.28
N PRO A 164 5.58 0.66 -9.06
CA PRO A 164 4.14 0.89 -8.85
C PRO A 164 3.33 -0.41 -8.85
N ARG A 165 3.61 -1.33 -9.78
CA ARG A 165 2.95 -2.66 -9.81
C ARG A 165 3.13 -3.42 -8.50
N ASN A 166 4.35 -3.46 -7.96
CA ASN A 166 4.61 -4.23 -6.75
C ASN A 166 4.07 -3.52 -5.50
N LYS A 167 4.02 -2.19 -5.50
CA LYS A 167 3.33 -1.41 -4.46
C LYS A 167 1.84 -1.71 -4.44
N ILE A 168 1.18 -1.77 -5.61
CA ILE A 168 -0.23 -2.17 -5.72
C ILE A 168 -0.43 -3.58 -5.17
N LEU A 169 0.44 -4.52 -5.54
CA LEU A 169 0.36 -5.89 -5.02
C LEU A 169 0.52 -5.92 -3.50
N ALA A 170 1.53 -5.22 -2.96
CA ALA A 170 1.73 -5.12 -1.52
C ALA A 170 0.53 -4.47 -0.81
N THR A 171 -0.04 -3.40 -1.39
CA THR A 171 -1.26 -2.77 -0.85
C THR A 171 -2.43 -3.76 -0.82
N SER A 172 -2.64 -4.55 -1.88
CA SER A 172 -3.70 -5.56 -1.91
C SER A 172 -3.51 -6.61 -0.81
N LEU A 173 -2.29 -7.10 -0.61
CA LEU A 173 -1.98 -8.08 0.43
C LEU A 173 -2.17 -7.49 1.84
N LEU A 174 -1.84 -6.21 2.02
CA LEU A 174 -2.04 -5.53 3.31
C LEU A 174 -3.53 -5.28 3.59
N VAL A 175 -4.31 -4.92 2.57
CA VAL A 175 -5.77 -4.82 2.70
C VAL A 175 -6.37 -6.17 3.11
N GLU A 176 -5.94 -7.26 2.49
CA GLU A 176 -6.37 -8.60 2.89
C GLU A 176 -5.99 -8.93 4.34
N ALA A 177 -4.80 -8.55 4.77
CA ALA A 177 -4.36 -8.75 6.15
C ALA A 177 -5.23 -7.97 7.16
N PHE A 178 -5.63 -6.73 6.83
CA PHE A 178 -6.55 -5.95 7.66
C PHE A 178 -7.95 -6.57 7.72
N LEU A 179 -8.48 -7.01 6.60
CA LEU A 179 -9.77 -7.69 6.55
C LEU A 179 -9.76 -8.98 7.39
N TYR A 180 -8.67 -9.72 7.32
CA TYR A 180 -8.49 -10.93 8.12
C TYR A 180 -8.45 -10.62 9.62
N GLU A 181 -7.76 -9.56 10.05
CA GLU A 181 -7.70 -9.12 11.44
C GLU A 181 -9.08 -8.72 11.97
N GLU A 182 -9.81 -7.90 11.21
CA GLU A 182 -11.15 -7.44 11.58
C GLU A 182 -12.14 -8.60 11.75
N GLN A 183 -12.00 -9.65 10.95
CA GLN A 183 -12.92 -10.76 10.96
C GLN A 183 -12.58 -11.81 12.03
N THR A 184 -11.31 -12.05 12.27
CA THR A 184 -10.93 -13.12 13.19
C THR A 184 -10.97 -12.70 14.65
N ARG A 185 -10.85 -11.39 14.96
CA ARG A 185 -10.85 -10.80 16.33
C ARG A 185 -10.11 -11.63 17.38
N ARG A 186 -9.18 -12.47 16.99
CA ARG A 186 -8.52 -13.47 17.82
C ARG A 186 -7.25 -12.96 18.51
N GLY A 187 -7.09 -11.64 18.67
CA GLY A 187 -6.01 -11.05 19.46
C GLY A 187 -4.60 -11.20 18.87
N VAL A 188 -4.46 -11.84 17.71
CA VAL A 188 -3.21 -11.83 16.93
C VAL A 188 -3.30 -10.68 15.97
N SER A 189 -3.14 -9.49 16.50
CA SER A 189 -3.07 -8.27 15.71
C SER A 189 -1.79 -8.30 14.88
N ILE A 190 -1.90 -8.71 13.65
CA ILE A 190 -0.84 -8.53 12.66
C ILE A 190 -0.88 -7.06 12.27
N LYS A 191 -0.14 -6.25 13.02
CA LYS A 191 -0.08 -4.80 12.82
C LYS A 191 0.87 -4.48 11.67
N HIS A 192 0.40 -4.58 10.45
CA HIS A 192 1.15 -4.24 9.23
C HIS A 192 1.18 -2.73 8.94
N TRP A 193 1.06 -1.89 9.98
CA TRP A 193 1.06 -0.45 9.77
C TRP A 193 2.41 0.09 9.28
N GLU A 194 3.51 -0.52 9.72
CA GLU A 194 4.86 -0.14 9.29
C GLU A 194 5.09 -0.47 7.81
N GLU A 195 4.67 -1.65 7.38
CA GLU A 195 4.74 -2.06 5.97
C GLU A 195 3.81 -1.22 5.10
N PHE A 196 2.62 -0.88 5.60
CA PHE A 196 1.69 -0.01 4.90
C PHE A 196 2.26 1.40 4.73
N GLU A 197 2.89 1.96 5.77
CA GLU A 197 3.61 3.23 5.71
C GLU A 197 4.79 3.16 4.75
N ASP A 198 5.58 2.08 4.79
CA ASP A 198 6.74 1.90 3.92
C ASP A 198 6.34 1.92 2.44
N VAL A 199 5.31 1.16 2.07
CA VAL A 199 4.78 1.15 0.70
C VAL A 199 4.30 2.53 0.27
N ALA A 200 3.57 3.24 1.14
CA ALA A 200 3.06 4.57 0.86
C ALA A 200 4.18 5.60 0.70
N ASP A 201 5.16 5.60 1.62
CA ASP A 201 6.21 6.61 1.66
C ASP A 201 7.26 6.49 0.55
N HIS A 202 7.38 5.31 -0.06
CA HIS A 202 8.23 5.12 -1.23
C HIS A 202 7.62 5.64 -2.54
N CYS A 203 6.56 6.42 -2.50
CA CYS A 203 5.98 7.10 -3.64
C CYS A 203 6.30 8.60 -3.59
N THR A 204 6.80 9.16 -4.69
CA THR A 204 7.06 10.61 -4.83
C THR A 204 5.86 11.39 -5.35
N VAL A 205 4.71 10.73 -5.52
CA VAL A 205 3.46 11.36 -6.02
C VAL A 205 3.68 12.12 -7.34
N CYS A 206 4.50 11.55 -8.21
CA CYS A 206 4.83 12.18 -9.50
C CYS A 206 3.84 11.86 -10.63
N HIS A 207 2.84 11.01 -10.40
CA HIS A 207 1.75 10.59 -11.30
C HIS A 207 2.18 9.97 -12.64
N LYS A 208 3.49 9.76 -12.87
CA LYS A 208 4.01 9.20 -14.14
C LYS A 208 3.51 7.79 -14.44
N CYS A 209 3.11 7.04 -13.43
CA CYS A 209 2.59 5.67 -13.58
C CYS A 209 1.20 5.61 -14.21
N LEU A 210 0.44 6.68 -14.19
CA LEU A 210 -0.89 6.79 -14.77
C LEU A 210 -0.87 6.63 -16.30
N THR A 211 0.04 7.33 -16.97
CA THR A 211 0.10 7.40 -18.44
C THR A 211 0.24 6.02 -19.11
N PRO A 212 1.18 5.14 -18.72
CA PRO A 212 1.33 3.82 -19.34
C PRO A 212 0.33 2.78 -18.84
N CYS A 213 -0.49 3.12 -17.84
CA CYS A 213 -1.42 2.16 -17.25
C CYS A 213 -2.65 1.97 -18.14
N PRO A 214 -2.91 0.73 -18.64
CA PRO A 214 -4.06 0.48 -19.50
C PRO A 214 -5.41 0.63 -18.78
N VAL A 215 -5.43 0.48 -17.48
CA VAL A 215 -6.63 0.62 -16.61
C VAL A 215 -6.61 1.91 -15.80
N LYS A 216 -5.73 2.86 -16.13
CA LYS A 216 -5.70 4.21 -15.56
C LYS A 216 -5.54 4.28 -14.03
N ILE A 217 -4.81 3.36 -13.43
CA ILE A 217 -4.48 3.42 -12.02
C ILE A 217 -3.33 4.40 -11.79
N ASP A 218 -3.54 5.38 -10.93
CA ASP A 218 -2.53 6.30 -10.43
C ASP A 218 -2.11 5.92 -9.01
N PHE A 219 -0.92 5.34 -8.87
CA PHE A 219 -0.42 5.00 -7.54
C PHE A 219 -0.03 6.25 -6.72
N GLY A 220 0.09 7.41 -7.33
CA GLY A 220 0.27 8.67 -6.61
C GLY A 220 -0.92 8.96 -5.69
N ASP A 221 -2.13 8.89 -6.24
CA ASP A 221 -3.36 9.10 -5.49
C ASP A 221 -3.58 8.01 -4.44
N VAL A 222 -3.35 6.75 -4.80
CA VAL A 222 -3.40 5.62 -3.84
C VAL A 222 -2.47 5.87 -2.65
N SER A 223 -1.22 6.29 -2.91
CA SER A 223 -0.24 6.60 -1.87
C SER A 223 -0.70 7.75 -0.97
N MET A 224 -1.35 8.78 -1.52
CA MET A 224 -1.90 9.88 -0.73
C MET A 224 -3.03 9.41 0.18
N ASN A 225 -3.95 8.58 -0.33
CA ASN A 225 -5.02 8.00 0.47
C ASN A 225 -4.48 7.13 1.60
N MET A 226 -3.46 6.29 1.32
CA MET A 226 -2.78 5.49 2.34
C MET A 226 -2.17 6.37 3.45
N ARG A 227 -1.48 7.45 3.08
CA ARG A 227 -0.88 8.39 4.05
C ARG A 227 -1.93 9.11 4.87
N ASN A 228 -3.03 9.53 4.25
CA ASN A 228 -4.14 10.18 4.94
C ASN A 228 -4.79 9.24 5.95
N LEU A 229 -4.99 7.97 5.59
CA LEU A 229 -5.49 6.95 6.50
C LEU A 229 -4.57 6.75 7.71
N LEU A 230 -3.25 6.65 7.50
CA LEU A 230 -2.27 6.53 8.58
C LEU A 230 -2.31 7.73 9.54
N VAL A 231 -2.45 8.95 9.00
CA VAL A 231 -2.60 10.16 9.82
C VAL A 231 -3.91 10.13 10.61
N LYS A 232 -5.03 9.80 9.96
CA LYS A 232 -6.35 9.71 10.58
C LYS A 232 -6.38 8.71 11.75
N LEU A 233 -5.68 7.58 11.60
CA LEU A 233 -5.59 6.54 12.61
C LEU A 233 -4.48 6.78 13.66
N GLY A 234 -3.70 7.86 13.55
CA GLY A 234 -2.56 8.11 14.42
C GLY A 234 -1.43 7.08 14.32
N LYS A 235 -1.34 6.39 13.17
CA LYS A 235 -0.34 5.35 12.90
C LYS A 235 0.84 5.84 12.06
N LYS A 236 0.83 7.11 11.66
CA LYS A 236 1.94 7.72 10.91
C LYS A 236 3.14 7.91 11.82
N SER A 237 4.31 7.40 11.42
CA SER A 237 5.56 7.56 12.17
C SER A 237 6.05 9.02 12.13
N PHE A 238 6.47 9.53 13.28
CA PHE A 238 7.09 10.85 13.35
C PHE A 238 8.53 10.81 12.82
N ARG A 239 8.82 11.62 11.81
CA ARG A 239 10.17 11.75 11.22
C ARG A 239 10.71 13.16 11.42
N PRO A 240 11.67 13.38 12.35
CA PRO A 240 12.18 14.70 12.69
C PRO A 240 12.72 15.48 11.47
N ALA A 241 13.47 14.80 10.60
CA ALA A 241 14.00 15.42 9.37
C ALA A 241 12.89 15.85 8.39
N GLY A 242 11.82 15.05 8.28
CA GLY A 242 10.65 15.40 7.49
C GLY A 242 9.91 16.60 8.06
N ALA A 243 9.72 16.64 9.38
CA ALA A 243 9.08 17.77 10.08
C ALA A 243 9.89 19.06 9.90
N ALA A 244 11.22 19.02 10.05
CA ALA A 244 12.08 20.17 9.82
C ALA A 244 12.05 20.64 8.36
N GLY A 245 12.04 19.71 7.39
CA GLY A 245 11.90 20.03 5.97
C GLY A 245 10.55 20.72 5.68
N MET A 246 9.46 20.19 6.21
CA MET A 246 8.13 20.80 6.04
C MET A 246 8.02 22.17 6.72
N ALA A 247 8.61 22.36 7.90
CA ALA A 247 8.65 23.66 8.56
C ALA A 247 9.40 24.70 7.71
N MET A 248 10.51 24.31 7.09
CA MET A 248 11.22 25.17 6.13
C MET A 248 10.35 25.50 4.92
N LEU A 249 9.66 24.53 4.35
CA LEU A 249 8.82 24.70 3.16
C LEU A 249 7.57 25.56 3.46
N ASN A 250 7.00 25.44 4.64
CA ASN A 250 5.82 26.18 5.06
C ASN A 250 6.11 27.60 5.56
N SER A 251 7.38 27.94 5.78
CA SER A 251 7.74 29.30 6.23
C SER A 251 7.49 30.32 5.13
N ASN A 252 6.77 31.39 5.45
CA ASN A 252 6.49 32.50 4.56
C ASN A 252 7.34 33.75 4.87
N ASN A 253 8.04 33.76 6.01
CA ASN A 253 8.86 34.88 6.43
C ASN A 253 10.21 34.85 5.73
N PRO A 254 10.57 35.89 4.94
CA PRO A 254 11.83 35.96 4.20
C PRO A 254 13.08 35.84 5.08
N GLN A 255 13.05 36.44 6.28
CA GLN A 255 14.19 36.38 7.22
C GLN A 255 14.40 34.94 7.74
N THR A 256 13.31 34.26 8.12
CA THR A 256 13.35 32.86 8.55
C THR A 256 13.88 31.96 7.44
N ILE A 257 13.42 32.15 6.21
CA ILE A 257 13.89 31.40 5.03
C ILE A 257 15.37 31.64 4.82
N LYS A 258 15.85 32.88 4.92
CA LYS A 258 17.25 33.23 4.75
C LYS A 258 18.13 32.54 5.81
N VAL A 259 17.74 32.58 7.08
CA VAL A 259 18.49 31.94 8.18
C VAL A 259 18.55 30.42 7.99
N ILE A 260 17.41 29.75 7.76
CA ILE A 260 17.36 28.31 7.57
C ILE A 260 18.16 27.90 6.33
N ARG A 261 18.02 28.65 5.25
CA ARG A 261 18.77 28.41 4.02
C ARG A 261 20.28 28.56 4.23
N SER A 262 20.73 29.59 4.90
CA SER A 262 22.15 29.79 5.20
C SER A 262 22.68 28.65 6.08
N ALA A 263 21.97 28.27 7.11
CA ALA A 263 22.35 27.11 7.93
C ALA A 263 22.46 25.82 7.10
N LEU A 264 21.57 25.60 6.14
CA LEU A 264 21.59 24.42 5.29
C LEU A 264 22.70 24.49 4.22
N VAL A 265 22.75 25.56 3.44
CA VAL A 265 23.59 25.67 2.24
C VAL A 265 25.02 26.08 2.58
N ASP A 266 25.19 27.03 3.51
CA ASP A 266 26.50 27.60 3.82
C ASP A 266 27.23 26.83 4.94
N VAL A 267 26.49 26.04 5.78
CA VAL A 267 27.09 25.28 6.88
C VAL A 267 26.91 23.78 6.70
N ALA A 268 25.67 23.28 6.67
CA ALA A 268 25.42 21.83 6.70
C ALA A 268 25.91 21.10 5.46
N MET A 269 25.70 21.65 4.26
CA MET A 269 26.18 21.02 3.02
C MET A 269 27.70 20.99 2.89
N PRO A 270 28.46 22.04 3.22
CA PRO A 270 29.91 21.98 3.28
C PRO A 270 30.46 20.96 4.28
N LEU A 271 29.88 20.91 5.47
CA LEU A 271 30.23 19.90 6.48
C LEU A 271 29.99 18.48 6.00
N GLN A 272 28.85 18.24 5.34
CA GLN A 272 28.56 16.93 4.74
C GLN A 272 29.56 16.59 3.62
N ARG A 273 29.96 17.55 2.76
CA ARG A 273 30.97 17.32 1.74
C ARG A 273 32.32 16.98 2.36
N LEU A 274 32.71 17.67 3.42
CA LEU A 274 33.91 17.34 4.18
C LEU A 274 33.85 15.93 4.76
N GLY A 275 32.71 15.59 5.41
CA GLY A 275 32.47 14.24 5.91
C GLY A 275 32.54 13.15 4.83
N ASN A 276 32.03 13.44 3.63
CA ASN A 276 32.16 12.54 2.48
C ASN A 276 33.64 12.32 2.06
N GLU A 277 34.45 13.38 1.99
CA GLU A 277 35.85 13.25 1.65
C GLU A 277 36.64 12.49 2.73
N VAL A 278 36.37 12.77 4.01
CA VAL A 278 37.00 12.04 5.11
C VAL A 278 36.62 10.54 5.05
N LEU A 279 35.34 10.23 4.81
CA LEU A 279 34.90 8.84 4.72
C LEU A 279 35.56 8.08 3.56
N LYS A 280 35.84 8.75 2.43
CA LYS A 280 36.56 8.15 1.30
C LYS A 280 38.01 7.77 1.66
N VAL A 281 38.63 8.55 2.53
CA VAL A 281 40.01 8.26 2.97
C VAL A 281 40.05 7.13 3.99
N VAL A 282 39.07 7.12 4.93
CA VAL A 282 39.03 6.17 6.05
C VAL A 282 38.43 4.84 5.66
N ALA A 283 37.36 4.84 4.84
CA ALA A 283 36.63 3.62 4.45
C ALA A 283 37.15 3.07 3.11
N ARG A 284 37.79 1.90 3.16
CA ARG A 284 38.29 1.20 1.97
C ARG A 284 37.21 0.69 1.02
N LYS A 285 36.00 0.46 1.51
CA LYS A 285 34.84 0.04 0.71
C LYS A 285 33.64 0.93 1.03
N GLN A 286 33.20 1.67 0.03
CA GLN A 286 31.95 2.41 0.10
C GLN A 286 30.92 1.71 -0.78
N THR A 287 29.73 1.42 -0.22
CA THR A 287 28.62 0.92 -1.01
C THR A 287 27.77 2.11 -1.44
N SER A 288 27.61 2.30 -2.74
CA SER A 288 26.63 3.25 -3.29
C SER A 288 25.23 2.65 -3.41
N ALA A 289 25.10 1.36 -3.11
CA ALA A 289 23.83 0.66 -3.12
C ALA A 289 23.00 1.01 -1.87
N PRO A 290 21.68 1.21 -2.00
CA PRO A 290 20.82 1.35 -0.84
C PRO A 290 20.85 0.07 0.00
N PRO A 291 20.57 0.16 1.31
CA PRO A 291 20.43 -1.01 2.17
C PRO A 291 19.48 -2.04 1.55
N ALA A 292 19.83 -3.31 1.66
CA ALA A 292 19.01 -4.40 1.13
C ALA A 292 17.72 -4.66 1.96
N THR A 293 17.49 -3.88 3.01
CA THR A 293 16.34 -4.02 3.91
C THR A 293 15.10 -3.36 3.32
N VAL A 294 13.96 -4.02 3.50
CA VAL A 294 12.63 -3.44 3.34
C VAL A 294 12.29 -2.72 4.64
N GLY A 295 11.57 -1.60 4.56
CA GLY A 295 11.25 -0.80 5.72
C GLY A 295 12.25 0.31 6.04
N THR A 296 12.23 0.79 7.27
CA THR A 296 13.13 1.86 7.71
C THR A 296 14.51 1.29 8.05
N ALA A 297 15.51 1.73 7.30
CA ALA A 297 16.90 1.32 7.55
C ALA A 297 17.36 1.77 8.94
N PRO A 298 18.23 0.99 9.63
CA PRO A 298 18.84 1.41 10.88
C PRO A 298 19.50 2.78 10.79
N ILE A 299 19.45 3.58 11.84
CA ILE A 299 20.00 4.95 11.87
C ILE A 299 21.46 5.00 11.40
N LYS A 300 22.26 4.02 11.81
CA LYS A 300 23.66 3.89 11.37
C LYS A 300 23.78 3.82 9.85
N GLU A 301 22.95 3.03 9.20
CA GLU A 301 22.94 2.89 7.74
C GLU A 301 22.45 4.16 7.06
N GLN A 302 21.44 4.82 7.61
CA GLN A 302 20.95 6.11 7.09
C GLN A 302 22.06 7.17 7.13
N ILE A 303 22.82 7.27 8.21
CA ILE A 303 23.94 8.20 8.36
C ILE A 303 25.03 7.88 7.33
N ILE A 304 25.43 6.61 7.20
CA ILE A 304 26.44 6.18 6.23
C ILE A 304 25.99 6.52 4.80
N HIS A 305 24.74 6.25 4.47
CA HIS A 305 24.17 6.60 3.17
C HIS A 305 24.15 8.09 2.90
N PHE A 306 23.76 8.88 3.90
CA PHE A 306 23.75 10.34 3.80
C PHE A 306 25.16 10.88 3.56
N ILE A 307 26.17 10.35 4.26
CA ILE A 307 27.56 10.79 4.11
C ILE A 307 28.17 10.30 2.80
N ASN A 308 27.83 9.10 2.33
CA ASN A 308 28.37 8.52 1.09
C ASN A 308 27.96 9.27 -0.19
N LYS A 309 26.87 10.01 -0.17
CA LYS A 309 26.40 10.81 -1.30
C LYS A 309 26.78 12.26 -1.10
N LYS A 310 27.81 12.70 -1.81
CA LYS A 310 28.28 14.08 -1.77
C LYS A 310 27.15 15.06 -2.12
N MET A 311 26.88 15.99 -1.22
CA MET A 311 25.91 17.05 -1.46
C MET A 311 26.39 18.01 -2.57
N PRO A 312 25.46 18.59 -3.36
CA PRO A 312 25.81 19.52 -4.40
C PRO A 312 26.54 20.74 -3.85
N GLY A 313 27.49 21.23 -4.62
CA GLY A 313 28.16 22.50 -4.38
C GLY A 313 27.71 23.58 -5.37
N GLY A 314 28.12 24.81 -5.15
CA GLY A 314 27.84 25.90 -6.08
C GLY A 314 26.39 26.37 -6.12
N LEU A 315 25.60 26.07 -5.06
CA LEU A 315 24.27 26.60 -4.96
C LEU A 315 24.28 28.13 -4.80
N PRO A 316 23.30 28.83 -5.40
CA PRO A 316 23.21 30.29 -5.29
C PRO A 316 23.19 30.75 -3.84
N LYS A 317 23.70 31.91 -3.53
CA LYS A 317 23.67 32.47 -2.16
C LYS A 317 22.32 33.01 -1.76
N LYS A 318 21.46 33.36 -2.71
CA LYS A 318 20.14 33.97 -2.47
C LYS A 318 19.02 33.13 -3.10
N THR A 319 17.82 33.25 -2.57
CA THR A 319 16.59 32.73 -3.18
C THR A 319 16.28 33.45 -4.47
N ALA A 320 15.40 32.92 -5.32
CA ALA A 320 14.96 33.63 -6.53
C ALA A 320 14.27 34.95 -6.18
N ARG A 321 13.41 34.95 -5.15
CA ARG A 321 12.72 36.16 -4.70
C ARG A 321 13.68 37.25 -4.19
N ALA A 322 14.70 36.85 -3.43
CA ALA A 322 15.72 37.77 -2.94
C ALA A 322 16.66 38.31 -4.05
N LEU A 323 16.83 37.56 -5.15
CA LEU A 323 17.59 38.05 -6.30
C LEU A 323 16.83 39.02 -7.15
N LEU A 324 15.49 38.87 -7.19
CA LEU A 324 14.60 39.71 -7.97
C LEU A 324 14.04 40.91 -7.15
N ASP A 325 14.42 41.01 -5.88
CA ASP A 325 13.92 42.02 -4.95
C ASP A 325 12.39 42.04 -4.80
N ILE A 326 11.80 40.84 -4.72
CA ILE A 326 10.36 40.60 -4.64
C ILE A 326 9.99 39.75 -3.40
N GLU A 327 10.62 40.05 -2.27
CA GLU A 327 10.37 39.33 -1.02
C GLU A 327 9.09 39.75 -0.29
N ASP A 328 8.44 40.82 -0.76
CA ASP A 328 7.13 41.22 -0.22
C ASP A 328 6.09 40.14 -0.48
N LYS A 329 5.47 39.66 0.61
CA LYS A 329 4.46 38.59 0.57
C LYS A 329 3.13 39.00 -0.04
N ASP A 330 2.85 40.28 -0.03
CA ASP A 330 1.58 40.89 -0.46
C ASP A 330 1.65 41.42 -1.91
N TYR A 331 2.81 41.32 -2.54
CA TYR A 331 3.05 41.78 -3.89
C TYR A 331 3.46 40.69 -4.85
N VAL A 332 2.72 40.53 -5.95
CA VAL A 332 3.05 39.65 -7.08
C VAL A 332 3.53 40.54 -8.24
N PRO A 333 4.85 40.58 -8.52
CA PRO A 333 5.36 41.42 -9.58
C PRO A 333 5.00 40.88 -10.96
N ILE A 334 4.77 41.78 -11.88
CA ILE A 334 4.71 41.52 -13.31
C ILE A 334 6.09 41.84 -13.91
N ILE A 335 6.83 40.79 -14.29
CA ILE A 335 8.13 40.93 -14.92
C ILE A 335 7.90 41.01 -16.44
N ARG A 336 8.43 42.05 -17.07
CA ARG A 336 8.31 42.25 -18.51
C ARG A 336 9.67 42.38 -19.15
N ASN A 337 9.84 41.79 -20.34
CA ASN A 337 10.99 42.08 -21.21
C ASN A 337 10.58 43.21 -22.16
N PRO A 338 11.09 44.44 -22.01
CA PRO A 338 10.67 45.59 -22.81
C PRO A 338 10.90 45.43 -24.31
N LYS A 339 11.84 44.54 -24.68
CA LYS A 339 12.17 44.26 -26.09
C LYS A 339 11.27 43.20 -26.74
N ALA A 340 10.60 42.38 -25.93
CA ALA A 340 9.77 41.26 -26.42
C ALA A 340 8.29 41.40 -26.05
N THR A 341 7.92 42.32 -25.16
CA THR A 341 6.55 42.48 -24.69
C THR A 341 5.81 43.53 -25.57
N THR A 342 4.70 43.12 -26.16
CA THR A 342 3.76 43.95 -26.91
C THR A 342 2.44 44.07 -26.17
N ALA A 343 1.51 44.89 -26.70
CA ALA A 343 0.18 45.02 -26.12
C ALA A 343 -0.63 43.72 -26.12
N ASP A 344 -0.35 42.85 -27.07
CA ASP A 344 -1.05 41.55 -27.27
C ASP A 344 -0.34 40.37 -26.60
N THR A 345 0.75 40.64 -25.84
CA THR A 345 1.48 39.57 -25.17
C THR A 345 0.69 39.05 -23.95
N GLU A 346 0.38 37.76 -23.95
CA GLU A 346 -0.31 37.11 -22.84
C GLU A 346 0.53 37.08 -21.57
N ALA A 347 -0.11 37.28 -20.42
CA ALA A 347 0.52 37.14 -19.13
C ALA A 347 0.52 35.67 -18.69
N VAL A 348 1.68 35.17 -18.27
CA VAL A 348 1.85 33.79 -17.75
C VAL A 348 2.16 33.84 -16.27
N PHE A 349 1.48 33.01 -15.50
CA PHE A 349 1.82 32.85 -14.08
C PHE A 349 2.92 31.79 -13.93
N TYR A 350 4.09 32.21 -13.46
CA TYR A 350 5.19 31.30 -13.16
C TYR A 350 5.21 30.92 -11.68
N PHE A 351 5.02 29.61 -11.40
CA PHE A 351 5.18 29.04 -10.08
C PHE A 351 6.50 28.28 -9.98
N PRO A 352 7.53 28.84 -9.31
CA PRO A 352 8.88 28.27 -9.30
C PRO A 352 8.99 26.98 -8.50
N GLY A 353 8.01 26.64 -7.68
CA GLY A 353 8.09 25.54 -6.72
C GLY A 353 9.11 25.79 -5.60
N CYS A 354 9.07 24.97 -4.57
CA CYS A 354 9.87 25.19 -3.35
C CYS A 354 11.38 25.04 -3.58
N GLY A 355 11.79 24.07 -4.39
CA GLY A 355 13.21 23.79 -4.65
C GLY A 355 13.88 24.85 -5.51
N SER A 356 13.24 25.23 -6.61
CA SER A 356 13.78 26.25 -7.53
C SER A 356 13.78 27.64 -6.92
N GLU A 357 12.77 27.98 -6.13
CA GLU A 357 12.72 29.26 -5.44
C GLU A 357 13.80 29.35 -4.36
N ARG A 358 13.91 28.35 -3.48
CA ARG A 358 14.70 28.45 -2.25
C ARG A 358 16.15 27.97 -2.38
N LEU A 359 16.41 26.99 -3.21
CA LEU A 359 17.75 26.37 -3.31
C LEU A 359 18.41 26.59 -4.66
N SER A 360 17.69 26.47 -5.76
CA SER A 360 18.22 26.51 -7.12
C SER A 360 17.66 27.69 -7.90
N SER A 361 17.86 28.90 -7.36
CA SER A 361 17.29 30.14 -7.91
C SER A 361 17.64 30.42 -9.37
N GLN A 362 18.75 29.87 -9.88
CA GLN A 362 19.11 29.97 -11.31
C GLN A 362 18.03 29.35 -12.23
N VAL A 363 17.32 28.30 -11.78
CA VAL A 363 16.25 27.69 -12.58
C VAL A 363 15.12 28.69 -12.78
N GLY A 364 14.71 29.37 -11.70
CA GLY A 364 13.68 30.40 -11.77
C GLY A 364 14.09 31.59 -12.66
N LEU A 365 15.33 32.07 -12.51
CA LEU A 365 15.84 33.16 -13.33
C LEU A 365 15.96 32.81 -14.82
N ALA A 366 16.32 31.58 -15.14
CA ALA A 366 16.43 31.13 -16.53
C ALA A 366 15.07 30.91 -17.20
N THR A 367 13.98 30.81 -16.42
CA THR A 367 12.62 30.62 -16.94
C THR A 367 11.95 31.96 -17.23
N GLN A 368 12.36 33.01 -16.57
CA GLN A 368 11.91 34.39 -16.78
C GLN A 368 12.63 35.04 -17.96
#